data_ff94a72dc7bfa0f5ab7a6dde353726ff
#
_entry.id   ff94a72dc7bfa0f5ab7a6dde353726ff
#
_cell.length_a   1.000
_cell.length_b   1.000
_cell.length_c   1.000
_cell.angle_alpha   90.00
_cell.angle_beta   90.00
_cell.angle_gamma   90.00
#
_symmetry.space_group_name_H-M   'P 1'
#
loop_
_entity.id
_entity.type
_entity.pdbx_description
1 polymer ?
#
loop_
_entity_poly.entity_id
_entity_poly.type
_entity_poly.pdbx_seq_one_letter_code
_entity_poly.pdbx_strand_id
1 'polypeptide(L)'
;MKYIEFDMSKPLDFIPIGRIAIDFNPTDMYMPISESSNFNKYVGGSPANIAVGLARLGCKVGFIGCVSADQFGDFVVNYFDKEGIDTSHVTRAKNGECIGLTFTEILSKEKSSILMYRDNVADFCLDPSDVDEDYIASAKAIVISGTALAKSPSREACLKAMMLAKKNNVRIIFDIDYREYTWKSKDEIAVYYSLVAQNADIIIGSREEFDLTEGIVGVKADDKESAQYWQSFGASICVIKHGKEGSTAYTNDGKYYTIKPFPAVKLKGFGGGDGYGSSFLYSLLQGKDIIDCLEFGSASASILISAHSCSDAMPTAKQVEDFIKESKEKYGEMVARA
;
A
#
# COMPACT_ATOMS: atom_id res chain seq x y z
N MET A 1 3.89 16.61 18.59
CA MET A 1 3.21 15.59 19.42
C MET A 1 3.31 14.28 18.65
N LYS A 2 3.80 13.18 19.26
CA LYS A 2 3.88 11.91 18.57
C LYS A 2 2.51 11.22 18.61
N TYR A 3 1.89 11.02 17.48
CA TYR A 3 0.60 10.30 17.36
C TYR A 3 0.75 8.78 17.46
N ILE A 4 1.92 8.28 17.11
CA ILE A 4 2.29 6.86 17.18
C ILE A 4 3.75 6.74 17.60
N GLU A 5 4.06 5.72 18.40
CA GLU A 5 5.43 5.40 18.80
C GLU A 5 5.85 4.08 18.21
N PHE A 6 7.01 4.07 17.57
CA PHE A 6 7.66 2.87 17.05
C PHE A 6 8.77 2.45 18.02
N ASP A 7 8.90 1.15 18.23
CA ASP A 7 10.02 0.59 19.01
C ASP A 7 11.31 0.63 18.17
N MET A 8 12.11 1.67 18.36
CA MET A 8 13.33 1.90 17.59
C MET A 8 14.45 0.88 17.87
N SER A 9 14.29 -0.02 18.85
CA SER A 9 15.25 -1.10 19.12
C SER A 9 15.14 -2.26 18.15
N LYS A 10 14.02 -2.38 17.43
CA LYS A 10 13.75 -3.47 16.48
C LYS A 10 14.55 -3.31 15.19
N PRO A 11 15.12 -4.42 14.65
CA PRO A 11 16.03 -4.37 13.50
C PRO A 11 15.36 -4.02 12.18
N LEU A 12 14.10 -4.46 11.95
CA LEU A 12 13.32 -4.13 10.76
C LEU A 12 12.38 -2.94 11.04
N ASP A 13 12.24 -2.07 10.05
CA ASP A 13 11.32 -0.95 10.14
C ASP A 13 9.89 -1.38 9.82
N PHE A 14 9.72 -2.06 8.67
CA PHE A 14 8.42 -2.50 8.19
C PHE A 14 8.48 -3.90 7.60
N ILE A 15 7.40 -4.66 7.80
CA ILE A 15 7.14 -5.91 7.09
C ILE A 15 5.78 -5.78 6.39
N PRO A 16 5.71 -5.39 5.11
CA PRO A 16 4.52 -5.57 4.30
C PRO A 16 4.20 -7.05 4.11
N ILE A 17 2.90 -7.39 4.15
CA ILE A 17 2.41 -8.75 3.97
C ILE A 17 1.34 -8.79 2.89
N GLY A 18 1.45 -9.70 1.95
CA GLY A 18 0.38 -9.98 1.00
C GLY A 18 0.81 -10.11 -0.46
N ARG A 19 0.03 -9.48 -1.34
CA ARG A 19 0.09 -9.68 -2.78
C ARG A 19 1.41 -9.25 -3.40
N ILE A 20 1.96 -10.18 -4.18
CA ILE A 20 3.05 -9.95 -5.12
C ILE A 20 2.56 -10.32 -6.52
N ALA A 21 2.83 -9.49 -7.51
CA ALA A 21 2.42 -9.68 -8.88
C ALA A 21 3.48 -9.19 -9.87
N ILE A 22 3.24 -9.39 -11.14
CA ILE A 22 3.98 -8.75 -12.23
C ILE A 22 3.04 -7.87 -13.02
N ASP A 23 3.46 -6.63 -13.20
CA ASP A 23 2.75 -5.66 -14.03
C ASP A 23 3.41 -5.56 -15.40
N PHE A 24 2.64 -5.77 -16.46
CA PHE A 24 3.03 -5.53 -17.84
C PHE A 24 2.43 -4.22 -18.32
N ASN A 25 3.26 -3.20 -18.47
CA ASN A 25 2.85 -1.89 -18.95
C ASN A 25 3.24 -1.71 -20.42
N PRO A 26 2.31 -1.31 -21.30
CA PRO A 26 2.60 -1.18 -22.73
C PRO A 26 3.61 -0.04 -22.96
N THR A 27 4.53 -0.27 -23.88
CA THR A 27 5.39 0.81 -24.42
C THR A 27 4.70 1.52 -25.57
N ASP A 28 3.69 0.89 -26.17
CA ASP A 28 2.84 1.44 -27.22
C ASP A 28 1.76 2.33 -26.59
N MET A 29 2.04 3.63 -26.43
CA MET A 29 1.20 4.56 -25.72
C MET A 29 -0.07 4.93 -26.52
N TYR A 30 -1.16 5.09 -25.78
CA TYR A 30 -2.47 5.51 -26.30
C TYR A 30 -3.08 4.54 -27.33
N MET A 31 -2.79 3.26 -27.15
CA MET A 31 -3.25 2.17 -27.98
C MET A 31 -4.03 1.15 -27.13
N PRO A 32 -5.11 0.55 -27.65
CA PRO A 32 -5.80 -0.55 -26.97
C PRO A 32 -4.86 -1.74 -26.73
N ILE A 33 -5.05 -2.44 -25.61
CA ILE A 33 -4.23 -3.62 -25.28
C ILE A 33 -4.32 -4.71 -26.34
N SER A 34 -5.47 -4.81 -27.06
CA SER A 34 -5.67 -5.75 -28.16
C SER A 34 -4.76 -5.49 -29.37
N GLU A 35 -4.19 -4.29 -29.48
CA GLU A 35 -3.31 -3.86 -30.57
C GLU A 35 -1.87 -3.67 -30.09
N SER A 36 -1.63 -3.58 -28.79
CA SER A 36 -0.31 -3.40 -28.19
C SER A 36 0.53 -4.67 -28.32
N SER A 37 1.76 -4.53 -28.81
CA SER A 37 2.68 -5.63 -29.03
C SER A 37 3.84 -5.66 -28.04
N ASN A 38 4.19 -4.52 -27.45
CA ASN A 38 5.38 -4.38 -26.61
C ASN A 38 5.02 -3.96 -25.18
N PHE A 39 5.57 -4.68 -24.21
CA PHE A 39 5.34 -4.44 -22.80
C PHE A 39 6.63 -4.48 -22.01
N ASN A 40 6.78 -3.55 -21.07
CA ASN A 40 7.79 -3.63 -20.04
C ASN A 40 7.23 -4.36 -18.82
N LYS A 41 8.06 -5.23 -18.24
CA LYS A 41 7.74 -6.04 -17.06
C LYS A 41 8.26 -5.36 -15.80
N TYR A 42 7.40 -5.24 -14.78
CA TYR A 42 7.71 -4.66 -13.48
C TYR A 42 7.20 -5.55 -12.35
N VAL A 43 7.79 -5.43 -11.16
CA VAL A 43 7.15 -5.96 -9.94
C VAL A 43 5.91 -5.12 -9.67
N GLY A 44 4.82 -5.79 -9.30
CA GLY A 44 3.52 -5.21 -8.99
C GLY A 44 2.90 -5.81 -7.72
N GLY A 45 1.72 -5.32 -7.38
CA GLY A 45 1.05 -5.62 -6.12
C GLY A 45 1.29 -4.51 -5.09
N SER A 46 0.21 -3.99 -4.48
CA SER A 46 0.32 -2.85 -3.56
C SER A 46 1.31 -3.09 -2.42
N PRO A 47 1.26 -4.21 -1.65
CA PRO A 47 2.25 -4.43 -0.59
C PRO A 47 3.69 -4.55 -1.12
N ALA A 48 3.88 -5.13 -2.31
CA ALA A 48 5.20 -5.21 -2.93
C ALA A 48 5.71 -3.82 -3.36
N ASN A 49 4.85 -3.00 -3.95
CA ASN A 49 5.17 -1.62 -4.30
C ASN A 49 5.50 -0.78 -3.06
N ILE A 50 4.71 -0.92 -1.97
CA ILE A 50 4.98 -0.25 -0.69
C ILE A 50 6.33 -0.68 -0.12
N ALA A 51 6.67 -1.98 -0.19
CA ALA A 51 7.97 -2.49 0.26
C ALA A 51 9.12 -1.83 -0.51
N VAL A 52 9.03 -1.77 -1.84
CA VAL A 52 10.02 -1.10 -2.69
C VAL A 52 10.12 0.39 -2.37
N GLY A 53 8.98 1.07 -2.21
CA GLY A 53 8.95 2.48 -1.84
C GLY A 53 9.66 2.75 -0.50
N LEU A 54 9.35 1.97 0.53
CA LEU A 54 9.99 2.08 1.84
C LEU A 54 11.50 1.79 1.78
N ALA A 55 11.93 0.76 1.04
CA ALA A 55 13.34 0.42 0.87
C ALA A 55 14.12 1.55 0.19
N ARG A 56 13.60 2.14 -0.89
CA ARG A 56 14.21 3.27 -1.60
C ARG A 56 14.25 4.56 -0.79
N LEU A 57 13.34 4.71 0.16
CA LEU A 57 13.36 5.80 1.13
C LEU A 57 14.40 5.58 2.24
N GLY A 58 15.02 4.39 2.31
CA GLY A 58 16.08 4.04 3.25
C GLY A 58 15.62 3.26 4.49
N CYS A 59 14.39 2.74 4.50
CA CYS A 59 13.91 1.85 5.54
C CYS A 59 14.50 0.44 5.42
N LYS A 60 14.63 -0.26 6.55
CA LYS A 60 14.94 -1.68 6.60
C LYS A 60 13.64 -2.47 6.48
N VAL A 61 13.44 -3.10 5.33
CA VAL A 61 12.17 -3.73 4.96
C VAL A 61 12.34 -5.23 4.85
N GLY A 62 11.43 -5.97 5.49
CA GLY A 62 11.22 -7.38 5.20
C GLY A 62 9.92 -7.59 4.43
N PHE A 63 9.67 -8.78 3.94
CA PHE A 63 8.42 -9.09 3.23
C PHE A 63 7.91 -10.49 3.59
N ILE A 64 6.61 -10.61 3.82
CA ILE A 64 5.92 -11.89 3.96
C ILE A 64 4.96 -12.06 2.79
N GLY A 65 5.17 -13.11 2.00
CA GLY A 65 4.33 -13.39 0.84
C GLY A 65 4.67 -14.71 0.17
N CYS A 66 3.94 -15.03 -0.89
CA CYS A 66 4.17 -16.24 -1.67
C CYS A 66 4.26 -15.90 -3.16
N VAL A 67 5.29 -16.44 -3.82
CA VAL A 67 5.51 -16.29 -5.27
C VAL A 67 5.43 -17.65 -5.97
N SER A 68 5.28 -17.65 -7.30
CA SER A 68 5.32 -18.87 -8.08
C SER A 68 6.69 -19.58 -8.02
N ALA A 69 6.70 -20.89 -8.25
CA ALA A 69 7.92 -21.71 -8.31
C ALA A 69 8.50 -21.76 -9.74
N ASP A 70 8.55 -20.63 -10.42
CA ASP A 70 8.99 -20.46 -11.80
C ASP A 70 9.89 -19.21 -11.97
N GLN A 71 10.26 -18.89 -13.21
CA GLN A 71 11.12 -17.78 -13.57
C GLN A 71 10.51 -16.41 -13.21
N PHE A 72 9.19 -16.30 -13.10
CA PHE A 72 8.54 -15.07 -12.65
C PHE A 72 8.67 -14.89 -11.14
N GLY A 73 8.54 -15.97 -10.37
CA GLY A 73 8.85 -15.91 -8.94
C GLY A 73 10.33 -15.59 -8.69
N ASP A 74 11.25 -16.14 -9.51
CA ASP A 74 12.68 -15.77 -9.44
C ASP A 74 12.92 -14.30 -9.76
N PHE A 75 12.20 -13.77 -10.75
CA PHE A 75 12.29 -12.35 -11.09
C PHE A 75 11.92 -11.45 -9.90
N VAL A 76 10.86 -11.78 -9.19
CA VAL A 76 10.41 -10.98 -8.03
C VAL A 76 11.42 -11.05 -6.89
N VAL A 77 11.88 -12.26 -6.51
CA VAL A 77 12.85 -12.42 -5.42
C VAL A 77 14.16 -11.70 -5.74
N ASN A 78 14.71 -11.89 -6.95
CA ASN A 78 15.91 -11.18 -7.40
C ASN A 78 15.73 -9.66 -7.43
N TYR A 79 14.52 -9.17 -7.71
CA TYR A 79 14.22 -7.74 -7.69
C TYR A 79 14.24 -7.22 -6.25
N PHE A 80 13.58 -7.91 -5.33
CA PHE A 80 13.58 -7.55 -3.92
C PHE A 80 14.98 -7.56 -3.30
N ASP A 81 15.78 -8.58 -3.61
CA ASP A 81 17.17 -8.66 -3.15
C ASP A 81 18.00 -7.47 -3.62
N LYS A 82 17.80 -7.01 -4.87
CA LYS A 82 18.46 -5.80 -5.41
C LYS A 82 18.04 -4.51 -4.73
N GLU A 83 16.78 -4.44 -4.28
CA GLU A 83 16.25 -3.30 -3.50
C GLU A 83 16.61 -3.38 -2.01
N GLY A 84 17.29 -4.47 -1.57
CA GLY A 84 17.69 -4.68 -0.18
C GLY A 84 16.54 -5.06 0.75
N ILE A 85 15.47 -5.64 0.20
CA ILE A 85 14.32 -6.15 0.95
C ILE A 85 14.65 -7.59 1.40
N ASP A 86 14.46 -7.88 2.68
CA ASP A 86 14.65 -9.25 3.21
C ASP A 86 13.54 -10.17 2.69
N THR A 87 13.96 -11.17 1.91
CA THR A 87 13.09 -12.16 1.25
C THR A 87 13.02 -13.50 2.00
N SER A 88 13.61 -13.62 3.18
CA SER A 88 13.68 -14.87 3.94
C SER A 88 12.31 -15.49 4.25
N HIS A 89 11.25 -14.69 4.24
CA HIS A 89 9.86 -15.11 4.45
C HIS A 89 8.98 -14.95 3.19
N VAL A 90 9.62 -14.93 2.02
CA VAL A 90 8.94 -15.06 0.73
C VAL A 90 8.95 -16.53 0.31
N THR A 91 7.80 -17.19 0.46
CA THR A 91 7.67 -18.63 0.16
C THR A 91 7.36 -18.89 -1.32
N ARG A 92 7.41 -20.15 -1.72
CA ARG A 92 7.10 -20.60 -3.07
C ARG A 92 5.84 -21.45 -3.08
N ALA A 93 4.95 -21.18 -4.02
CA ALA A 93 3.78 -22.02 -4.27
C ALA A 93 4.19 -23.43 -4.68
N LYS A 94 3.40 -24.44 -4.25
CA LYS A 94 3.82 -25.86 -4.31
C LYS A 94 3.06 -26.69 -5.33
N ASN A 95 1.90 -26.20 -5.84
CA ASN A 95 1.00 -26.99 -6.67
C ASN A 95 0.82 -26.40 -8.08
N GLY A 96 1.79 -25.60 -8.54
CA GLY A 96 1.77 -24.99 -9.87
C GLY A 96 0.97 -23.68 -9.96
N GLU A 97 0.70 -23.04 -8.83
CA GLU A 97 0.09 -21.71 -8.83
C GLU A 97 1.04 -20.70 -9.45
N CYS A 98 0.52 -19.86 -10.34
CA CYS A 98 1.28 -18.88 -11.10
C CYS A 98 1.41 -17.56 -10.32
N ILE A 99 2.37 -16.71 -10.70
CA ILE A 99 2.37 -15.32 -10.23
C ILE A 99 1.15 -14.58 -10.80
N GLY A 100 0.53 -13.69 -10.03
CA GLY A 100 -0.54 -12.84 -10.54
C GLY A 100 -0.01 -11.87 -11.61
N LEU A 101 -0.71 -11.74 -12.73
CA LEU A 101 -0.32 -10.84 -13.81
C LEU A 101 -1.31 -9.69 -13.93
N THR A 102 -0.78 -8.49 -14.16
CA THR A 102 -1.57 -7.29 -14.43
C THR A 102 -1.09 -6.70 -15.76
N PHE A 103 -2.01 -6.50 -16.68
CA PHE A 103 -1.75 -5.76 -17.91
C PHE A 103 -2.43 -4.41 -17.82
N THR A 104 -1.68 -3.35 -18.08
CA THR A 104 -2.25 -2.00 -18.08
C THR A 104 -2.56 -1.56 -19.50
N GLU A 105 -3.61 -0.77 -19.63
CA GLU A 105 -4.00 -0.13 -20.86
C GLU A 105 -4.05 1.39 -20.63
N ILE A 106 -3.36 2.14 -21.45
CA ILE A 106 -3.28 3.61 -21.37
C ILE A 106 -3.81 4.19 -22.70
N LEU A 107 -5.11 4.48 -22.75
CA LEU A 107 -5.77 4.98 -23.95
C LEU A 107 -5.64 6.50 -24.13
N SER A 108 -5.52 7.23 -23.02
CA SER A 108 -5.25 8.67 -22.99
C SER A 108 -4.71 9.05 -21.60
N LYS A 109 -4.40 10.34 -21.41
CA LYS A 109 -4.02 10.87 -20.07
C LYS A 109 -5.14 10.72 -19.02
N GLU A 110 -6.40 10.68 -19.47
CA GLU A 110 -7.59 10.57 -18.62
C GLU A 110 -8.11 9.15 -18.52
N LYS A 111 -7.85 8.30 -19.53
CA LYS A 111 -8.42 6.96 -19.64
C LYS A 111 -7.36 5.89 -19.63
N SER A 112 -7.30 5.15 -18.52
CA SER A 112 -6.49 3.95 -18.35
C SER A 112 -7.31 2.86 -17.69
N SER A 113 -7.01 1.61 -17.99
CA SER A 113 -7.63 0.43 -17.39
C SER A 113 -6.59 -0.61 -17.00
N ILE A 114 -7.03 -1.59 -16.24
CA ILE A 114 -6.20 -2.70 -15.77
C ILE A 114 -6.93 -4.01 -16.07
N LEU A 115 -6.26 -4.92 -16.79
CA LEU A 115 -6.67 -6.30 -16.96
C LEU A 115 -5.84 -7.16 -16.00
N MET A 116 -6.49 -7.85 -15.07
CA MET A 116 -5.81 -8.61 -14.02
C MET A 116 -6.13 -10.09 -14.13
N TYR A 117 -5.10 -10.92 -14.21
CA TYR A 117 -5.19 -12.37 -14.10
C TYR A 117 -4.80 -12.78 -12.68
N ARG A 118 -5.81 -13.14 -11.86
CA ARG A 118 -5.64 -13.46 -10.45
C ARG A 118 -6.40 -14.72 -10.02
N ASP A 119 -6.56 -15.67 -10.92
CA ASP A 119 -7.07 -17.01 -10.61
C ASP A 119 -5.92 -17.97 -10.42
N ASN A 120 -6.01 -18.86 -9.42
CA ASN A 120 -4.99 -19.86 -9.10
C ASN A 120 -3.57 -19.26 -8.96
N VAL A 121 -3.46 -18.17 -8.17
CA VAL A 121 -2.22 -17.42 -8.04
C VAL A 121 -1.54 -17.68 -6.70
N ALA A 122 -0.21 -17.60 -6.74
CA ALA A 122 0.68 -17.90 -5.63
C ALA A 122 0.46 -17.01 -4.40
N ASP A 123 0.11 -15.72 -4.57
CA ASP A 123 -0.09 -14.80 -3.45
C ASP A 123 -1.26 -15.23 -2.53
N PHE A 124 -2.21 -16.00 -3.03
CA PHE A 124 -3.25 -16.60 -2.20
C PHE A 124 -2.84 -17.88 -1.47
N CYS A 125 -1.67 -18.45 -1.81
CA CYS A 125 -1.16 -19.67 -1.18
C CYS A 125 -0.32 -19.41 0.08
N LEU A 126 -0.14 -18.16 0.48
CA LEU A 126 0.50 -17.84 1.75
C LEU A 126 -0.29 -18.49 2.89
N ASP A 127 0.34 -19.45 3.58
CA ASP A 127 -0.30 -20.25 4.63
C ASP A 127 0.01 -19.66 6.02
N PRO A 128 -0.88 -19.79 7.01
CA PRO A 128 -0.58 -19.38 8.39
C PRO A 128 0.69 -19.99 8.96
N SER A 129 1.11 -21.18 8.51
CA SER A 129 2.39 -21.79 8.93
C SER A 129 3.62 -21.05 8.41
N ASP A 130 3.50 -20.26 7.34
CA ASP A 130 4.58 -19.44 6.77
C ASP A 130 4.81 -18.14 7.57
N VAL A 131 3.91 -17.80 8.49
CA VAL A 131 4.02 -16.60 9.34
C VAL A 131 4.74 -16.96 10.63
N ASP A 132 5.98 -16.49 10.77
CA ASP A 132 6.85 -16.71 11.91
C ASP A 132 6.69 -15.59 12.95
N GLU A 133 6.61 -15.96 14.25
CA GLU A 133 6.41 -15.01 15.34
C GLU A 133 7.64 -14.15 15.58
N ASP A 134 8.83 -14.73 15.56
CA ASP A 134 10.08 -14.01 15.85
C ASP A 134 10.36 -12.99 14.73
N TYR A 135 10.02 -13.38 13.51
CA TYR A 135 10.13 -12.45 12.37
C TYR A 135 9.16 -11.26 12.50
N ILE A 136 7.90 -11.50 12.83
CA ILE A 136 6.94 -10.42 13.12
C ILE A 136 7.46 -9.54 14.27
N ALA A 137 7.93 -10.16 15.37
CA ALA A 137 8.45 -9.44 16.53
C ALA A 137 9.69 -8.58 16.23
N SER A 138 10.44 -8.90 15.17
CA SER A 138 11.62 -8.16 14.74
C SER A 138 11.32 -6.81 14.08
N ALA A 139 10.08 -6.53 13.69
CA ALA A 139 9.68 -5.31 13.00
C ALA A 139 9.07 -4.26 13.94
N LYS A 140 9.24 -2.98 13.59
CA LYS A 140 8.56 -1.85 14.24
C LYS A 140 7.08 -1.82 13.87
N ALA A 141 6.76 -2.19 12.62
CA ALA A 141 5.38 -2.28 12.14
C ALA A 141 5.23 -3.35 11.05
N ILE A 142 4.01 -3.92 10.95
CA ILE A 142 3.56 -4.68 9.78
C ILE A 142 2.60 -3.82 8.97
N VAL A 143 2.58 -4.03 7.65
CA VAL A 143 1.62 -3.40 6.74
C VAL A 143 0.76 -4.48 6.10
N ILE A 144 -0.51 -4.54 6.49
CA ILE A 144 -1.48 -5.49 5.95
C ILE A 144 -2.21 -4.81 4.80
N SER A 145 -2.18 -5.42 3.61
CA SER A 145 -2.99 -4.98 2.48
C SER A 145 -4.31 -5.75 2.42
N GLY A 146 -5.41 -5.04 2.17
CA GLY A 146 -6.72 -5.66 2.02
C GLY A 146 -6.79 -6.67 0.87
N THR A 147 -5.95 -6.54 -0.15
CA THR A 147 -5.88 -7.51 -1.25
C THR A 147 -5.47 -8.91 -0.79
N ALA A 148 -4.74 -9.03 0.32
CA ALA A 148 -4.34 -10.32 0.89
C ALA A 148 -5.48 -11.01 1.66
N LEU A 149 -6.51 -10.27 2.05
CA LEU A 149 -7.67 -10.79 2.79
C LEU A 149 -8.75 -11.40 1.88
N ALA A 150 -8.60 -11.31 0.57
CA ALA A 150 -9.65 -11.70 -0.37
C ALA A 150 -9.89 -13.23 -0.43
N LYS A 151 -8.90 -14.06 -0.10
CA LYS A 151 -9.01 -15.52 -0.23
C LYS A 151 -8.16 -16.26 0.80
N SER A 152 -8.68 -17.40 1.29
CA SER A 152 -7.92 -18.37 2.09
C SER A 152 -6.92 -19.12 1.22
N PRO A 153 -5.75 -19.56 1.78
CA PRO A 153 -5.28 -19.38 3.16
C PRO A 153 -4.59 -18.04 3.46
N SER A 154 -4.33 -17.18 2.46
CA SER A 154 -3.64 -15.88 2.64
C SER A 154 -4.36 -14.98 3.67
N ARG A 155 -5.68 -15.01 3.69
CA ARG A 155 -6.50 -14.32 4.67
C ARG A 155 -6.14 -14.69 6.10
N GLU A 156 -6.11 -15.98 6.40
CA GLU A 156 -5.78 -16.52 7.72
C GLU A 156 -4.33 -16.24 8.11
N ALA A 157 -3.42 -16.25 7.14
CA ALA A 157 -2.02 -15.85 7.35
C ALA A 157 -1.91 -14.39 7.79
N CYS A 158 -2.62 -13.47 7.12
CA CYS A 158 -2.67 -12.06 7.51
C CYS A 158 -3.29 -11.85 8.88
N LEU A 159 -4.38 -12.57 9.21
CA LEU A 159 -5.01 -12.49 10.52
C LEU A 159 -4.09 -13.03 11.62
N LYS A 160 -3.34 -14.10 11.37
CA LYS A 160 -2.29 -14.60 12.29
C LYS A 160 -1.20 -13.56 12.48
N ALA A 161 -0.69 -12.96 11.41
CA ALA A 161 0.32 -11.90 11.49
C ALA A 161 -0.16 -10.72 12.34
N MET A 162 -1.42 -10.30 12.16
CA MET A 162 -2.06 -9.26 12.97
C MET A 162 -2.08 -9.62 14.46
N MET A 163 -2.49 -10.85 14.79
CA MET A 163 -2.53 -11.32 16.20
C MET A 163 -1.13 -11.38 16.82
N LEU A 164 -0.14 -11.86 16.08
CA LEU A 164 1.26 -11.91 16.53
C LEU A 164 1.84 -10.52 16.70
N ALA A 165 1.54 -9.58 15.79
CA ALA A 165 1.94 -8.18 15.90
C ALA A 165 1.39 -7.56 17.20
N LYS A 166 0.11 -7.74 17.48
CA LYS A 166 -0.50 -7.30 18.76
C LYS A 166 0.19 -7.90 19.99
N LYS A 167 0.43 -9.21 19.99
CA LYS A 167 1.11 -9.92 21.08
C LYS A 167 2.50 -9.35 21.36
N ASN A 168 3.22 -8.94 20.31
CA ASN A 168 4.62 -8.49 20.38
C ASN A 168 4.78 -6.96 20.33
N ASN A 169 3.69 -6.19 20.53
CA ASN A 169 3.68 -4.72 20.48
C ASN A 169 4.28 -4.15 19.17
N VAL A 170 4.06 -4.84 18.05
CA VAL A 170 4.37 -4.37 16.71
C VAL A 170 3.19 -3.55 16.21
N ARG A 171 3.44 -2.39 15.61
CA ARG A 171 2.37 -1.55 15.07
C ARG A 171 1.73 -2.21 13.86
N ILE A 172 0.42 -2.03 13.74
CA ILE A 172 -0.38 -2.59 12.65
C ILE A 172 -0.87 -1.44 11.78
N ILE A 173 -0.47 -1.49 10.52
CA ILE A 173 -0.88 -0.54 9.50
C ILE A 173 -1.80 -1.28 8.53
N PHE A 174 -2.97 -0.74 8.28
CA PHE A 174 -3.91 -1.28 7.32
C PHE A 174 -3.99 -0.37 6.10
N ASP A 175 -3.45 -0.84 4.97
CA ASP A 175 -3.69 -0.27 3.65
C ASP A 175 -4.88 -1.00 3.03
N ILE A 176 -6.02 -0.32 2.91
CA ILE A 176 -7.29 -0.98 2.56
C ILE A 176 -7.23 -1.62 1.17
N ASP A 177 -6.66 -0.94 0.19
CA ASP A 177 -6.34 -1.45 -1.17
C ASP A 177 -7.40 -2.40 -1.75
N TYR A 178 -8.55 -1.88 -2.12
CA TYR A 178 -9.65 -2.65 -2.68
C TYR A 178 -9.42 -3.01 -4.16
N ARG A 179 -9.75 -4.27 -4.51
CA ARG A 179 -9.81 -4.77 -5.90
C ARG A 179 -11.08 -5.59 -6.10
N GLU A 180 -12.03 -5.05 -6.87
CA GLU A 180 -13.38 -5.57 -7.03
C GLU A 180 -13.43 -7.06 -7.42
N TYR A 181 -12.64 -7.48 -8.38
CA TYR A 181 -12.72 -8.83 -8.97
C TYR A 181 -12.19 -9.96 -8.10
N THR A 182 -11.77 -9.68 -6.88
CA THR A 182 -11.22 -10.71 -5.99
C THR A 182 -12.20 -11.14 -4.91
N TRP A 183 -13.32 -10.43 -4.78
CA TRP A 183 -14.29 -10.62 -3.72
C TRP A 183 -15.62 -11.19 -4.23
N LYS A 184 -16.29 -11.96 -3.38
CA LYS A 184 -17.59 -12.55 -3.71
C LYS A 184 -18.76 -11.58 -3.45
N SER A 185 -18.62 -10.71 -2.46
CA SER A 185 -19.65 -9.74 -2.07
C SER A 185 -19.06 -8.58 -1.28
N LYS A 186 -19.82 -7.47 -1.21
CA LYS A 186 -19.48 -6.32 -0.35
C LYS A 186 -19.55 -6.68 1.14
N ASP A 187 -20.44 -7.58 1.53
CA ASP A 187 -20.54 -8.04 2.92
C ASP A 187 -19.27 -8.80 3.34
N GLU A 188 -18.72 -9.64 2.45
CA GLU A 188 -17.46 -10.34 2.72
C GLU A 188 -16.31 -9.34 2.92
N ILE A 189 -16.22 -8.28 2.08
CA ILE A 189 -15.26 -7.21 2.23
C ILE A 189 -15.41 -6.54 3.60
N ALA A 190 -16.63 -6.11 3.91
CA ALA A 190 -16.93 -5.38 5.14
C ALA A 190 -16.57 -6.20 6.40
N VAL A 191 -16.83 -7.52 6.41
CA VAL A 191 -16.45 -8.41 7.52
C VAL A 191 -14.94 -8.43 7.75
N TYR A 192 -14.15 -8.72 6.71
CA TYR A 192 -12.71 -8.90 6.89
C TYR A 192 -11.95 -7.59 7.01
N TYR A 193 -12.38 -6.56 6.27
CA TYR A 193 -11.75 -5.24 6.36
C TYR A 193 -12.01 -4.59 7.72
N SER A 194 -13.26 -4.65 8.24
CA SER A 194 -13.57 -4.12 9.57
C SER A 194 -12.82 -4.86 10.68
N LEU A 195 -12.64 -6.18 10.54
CA LEU A 195 -11.88 -6.97 11.52
C LEU A 195 -10.41 -6.50 11.60
N VAL A 196 -9.77 -6.22 10.48
CA VAL A 196 -8.39 -5.69 10.47
C VAL A 196 -8.37 -4.24 10.92
N ALA A 197 -9.29 -3.40 10.46
CA ALA A 197 -9.37 -1.99 10.83
C ALA A 197 -9.57 -1.78 12.34
N GLN A 198 -10.37 -2.63 13.03
CA GLN A 198 -10.53 -2.61 14.49
C GLN A 198 -9.24 -2.90 15.27
N ASN A 199 -8.24 -3.45 14.62
CA ASN A 199 -6.97 -3.82 15.23
C ASN A 199 -5.79 -2.97 14.76
N ALA A 200 -6.01 -2.07 13.80
CA ALA A 200 -4.96 -1.26 13.20
C ALA A 200 -4.65 0.00 14.03
N ASP A 201 -3.37 0.35 14.09
CA ASP A 201 -2.89 1.62 14.66
C ASP A 201 -3.01 2.77 13.63
N ILE A 202 -2.86 2.44 12.33
CA ILE A 202 -2.98 3.38 11.21
C ILE A 202 -3.84 2.73 10.13
N ILE A 203 -4.80 3.49 9.58
CA ILE A 203 -5.64 3.05 8.47
C ILE A 203 -5.47 4.03 7.31
N ILE A 204 -5.15 3.53 6.12
CA ILE A 204 -4.97 4.33 4.91
C ILE A 204 -5.89 3.77 3.83
N GLY A 205 -6.72 4.61 3.23
CA GLY A 205 -7.63 4.19 2.16
C GLY A 205 -8.23 5.36 1.39
N SER A 206 -8.91 5.08 0.30
CA SER A 206 -9.82 6.03 -0.36
C SER A 206 -11.16 6.09 0.37
N ARG A 207 -11.97 7.10 0.08
CA ARG A 207 -13.34 7.16 0.64
C ARG A 207 -14.15 5.90 0.30
N GLU A 208 -14.08 5.45 -0.95
CA GLU A 208 -14.77 4.22 -1.38
C GLU A 208 -14.31 2.99 -0.57
N GLU A 209 -13.01 2.89 -0.29
CA GLU A 209 -12.45 1.78 0.50
C GLU A 209 -12.93 1.83 1.96
N PHE A 210 -13.05 3.02 2.55
CA PHE A 210 -13.65 3.18 3.87
C PHE A 210 -15.14 2.83 3.85
N ASP A 211 -15.91 3.26 2.83
CA ASP A 211 -17.33 2.91 2.68
C ASP A 211 -17.55 1.39 2.63
N LEU A 212 -16.68 0.66 1.91
CA LEU A 212 -16.70 -0.80 1.85
C LEU A 212 -16.35 -1.44 3.20
N THR A 213 -15.35 -0.90 3.90
CA THR A 213 -14.95 -1.36 5.23
C THR A 213 -16.07 -1.17 6.25
N GLU A 214 -16.82 -0.10 6.10
CA GLU A 214 -17.88 0.35 7.00
C GLU A 214 -19.27 -0.28 6.69
N GLY A 215 -19.38 -1.05 5.63
CA GLY A 215 -20.66 -1.55 5.09
C GLY A 215 -21.56 -2.31 6.05
N ILE A 216 -21.01 -2.90 7.13
CA ILE A 216 -21.78 -3.62 8.16
C ILE A 216 -21.80 -2.92 9.53
N VAL A 217 -21.03 -1.85 9.71
CA VAL A 217 -20.90 -1.21 11.03
C VAL A 217 -21.76 0.04 11.20
N GLY A 218 -22.47 0.44 10.14
CA GLY A 218 -23.47 1.49 10.20
C GLY A 218 -22.93 2.92 10.33
N VAL A 219 -21.64 3.15 10.04
CA VAL A 219 -21.06 4.49 9.94
C VAL A 219 -21.59 5.16 8.66
N LYS A 220 -21.95 6.43 8.75
CA LYS A 220 -22.31 7.20 7.56
C LYS A 220 -21.07 7.53 6.76
N ALA A 221 -21.23 7.73 5.45
CA ALA A 221 -20.15 8.07 4.52
C ALA A 221 -19.62 9.51 4.74
N ASP A 222 -19.12 9.77 5.95
CA ASP A 222 -18.51 11.04 6.40
C ASP A 222 -17.12 10.76 6.96
N ASP A 223 -16.13 11.46 6.47
CA ASP A 223 -14.72 11.22 6.82
C ASP A 223 -14.44 11.35 8.32
N LYS A 224 -15.05 12.34 8.96
CA LYS A 224 -14.84 12.59 10.39
C LYS A 224 -15.52 11.50 11.23
N GLU A 225 -16.74 11.11 10.89
CA GLU A 225 -17.45 10.02 11.58
C GLU A 225 -16.68 8.70 11.41
N SER A 226 -16.19 8.40 10.19
CA SER A 226 -15.35 7.24 9.91
C SER A 226 -14.08 7.24 10.77
N ALA A 227 -13.33 8.33 10.76
CA ALA A 227 -12.11 8.43 11.56
C ALA A 227 -12.39 8.27 13.06
N GLN A 228 -13.41 8.93 13.60
CA GLN A 228 -13.80 8.79 15.01
C GLN A 228 -14.22 7.36 15.36
N TYR A 229 -14.94 6.69 14.46
CA TYR A 229 -15.33 5.30 14.66
C TYR A 229 -14.10 4.39 14.79
N TRP A 230 -13.17 4.43 13.85
CA TRP A 230 -11.98 3.58 13.92
C TRP A 230 -11.02 3.98 15.04
N GLN A 231 -10.93 5.25 15.37
CA GLN A 231 -10.18 5.75 16.53
C GLN A 231 -10.76 5.24 17.87
N SER A 232 -12.06 4.97 17.93
CA SER A 232 -12.66 4.38 19.12
C SER A 232 -12.16 2.95 19.42
N PHE A 233 -11.61 2.25 18.41
CA PHE A 233 -10.95 0.95 18.57
C PHE A 233 -9.43 1.06 18.80
N GLY A 234 -8.86 2.25 18.73
CA GLY A 234 -7.44 2.49 19.02
C GLY A 234 -6.60 2.98 17.84
N ALA A 235 -7.18 3.17 16.65
CA ALA A 235 -6.45 3.77 15.54
C ALA A 235 -5.95 5.18 15.93
N SER A 236 -4.65 5.41 15.78
CA SER A 236 -4.04 6.71 16.07
C SER A 236 -4.19 7.68 14.91
N ILE A 237 -4.21 7.16 13.68
CA ILE A 237 -4.27 7.95 12.45
C ILE A 237 -5.17 7.23 11.44
N CYS A 238 -6.13 7.99 10.86
CA CYS A 238 -6.90 7.56 9.69
C CYS A 238 -6.60 8.52 8.54
N VAL A 239 -6.14 8.01 7.40
CA VAL A 239 -5.87 8.79 6.19
C VAL A 239 -6.90 8.43 5.13
N ILE A 240 -7.75 9.39 4.80
CA ILE A 240 -8.81 9.22 3.80
C ILE A 240 -8.45 10.00 2.53
N LYS A 241 -8.34 9.27 1.41
CA LYS A 241 -7.91 9.80 0.11
C LYS A 241 -9.12 10.04 -0.80
N HIS A 242 -9.12 11.17 -1.49
CA HIS A 242 -10.16 11.59 -2.45
C HIS A 242 -9.59 11.80 -3.87
N GLY A 243 -8.54 11.07 -4.23
CA GLY A 243 -7.92 11.14 -5.54
C GLY A 243 -7.45 12.55 -5.90
N LYS A 244 -8.06 13.16 -6.92
CA LYS A 244 -7.71 14.52 -7.38
C LYS A 244 -8.06 15.64 -6.40
N GLU A 245 -8.87 15.38 -5.41
CA GLU A 245 -9.25 16.36 -4.38
C GLU A 245 -8.26 16.37 -3.22
N GLY A 246 -7.39 15.35 -3.14
CA GLY A 246 -6.34 15.24 -2.13
C GLY A 246 -6.62 14.20 -1.08
N SER A 247 -6.18 14.46 0.15
CA SER A 247 -6.38 13.55 1.28
C SER A 247 -6.43 14.31 2.61
N THR A 248 -7.05 13.68 3.59
CA THR A 248 -7.14 14.22 4.96
C THR A 248 -6.64 13.16 5.94
N ALA A 249 -5.71 13.54 6.83
CA ALA A 249 -5.30 12.74 7.97
C ALA A 249 -6.03 13.21 9.22
N TYR A 250 -6.73 12.29 9.87
CA TYR A 250 -7.40 12.46 11.16
C TYR A 250 -6.55 11.83 12.26
N THR A 251 -6.28 12.56 13.31
CA THR A 251 -5.43 12.14 14.43
C THR A 251 -6.24 11.95 15.70
N ASN A 252 -5.78 11.07 16.59
CA ASN A 252 -6.49 10.69 17.82
C ASN A 252 -6.61 11.81 18.88
N ASP A 253 -5.98 12.97 18.65
CA ASP A 253 -6.19 14.19 19.45
C ASP A 253 -7.37 15.05 18.94
N GLY A 254 -8.15 14.52 18.00
CA GLY A 254 -9.32 15.17 17.42
C GLY A 254 -9.03 16.20 16.33
N LYS A 255 -7.76 16.32 15.90
CA LYS A 255 -7.38 17.22 14.81
C LYS A 255 -7.42 16.51 13.46
N TYR A 256 -7.48 17.31 12.42
CA TYR A 256 -7.33 16.83 11.05
C TYR A 256 -6.52 17.82 10.21
N TYR A 257 -5.88 17.29 9.17
CA TYR A 257 -5.01 18.05 8.27
C TYR A 257 -5.29 17.60 6.85
N THR A 258 -5.53 18.56 5.96
CA THR A 258 -5.87 18.28 4.56
C THR A 258 -4.78 18.77 3.64
N ILE A 259 -4.48 17.97 2.60
CA ILE A 259 -3.56 18.34 1.53
C ILE A 259 -4.23 18.20 0.17
N LYS A 260 -3.99 19.16 -0.72
CA LYS A 260 -4.28 19.02 -2.15
C LYS A 260 -3.15 18.25 -2.84
N PRO A 261 -3.43 17.52 -3.93
CA PRO A 261 -2.37 16.87 -4.70
C PRO A 261 -1.39 17.88 -5.24
N PHE A 262 -0.10 17.54 -5.27
CA PHE A 262 0.86 18.34 -6.01
C PHE A 262 0.54 18.28 -7.51
N PRO A 263 0.63 19.40 -8.24
CA PRO A 263 0.42 19.42 -9.68
C PRO A 263 1.42 18.51 -10.39
N ALA A 264 0.92 17.62 -11.24
CA ALA A 264 1.74 16.64 -11.97
C ALA A 264 1.16 16.39 -13.35
N VAL A 265 2.01 16.02 -14.30
CA VAL A 265 1.57 15.58 -15.63
C VAL A 265 1.19 14.11 -15.52
N LYS A 266 -0.11 13.86 -15.41
CA LYS A 266 -0.64 12.50 -15.27
C LYS A 266 -0.36 11.68 -16.53
N LEU A 267 0.27 10.52 -16.35
CA LEU A 267 0.46 9.50 -17.38
C LEU A 267 -0.52 8.33 -17.22
N LYS A 268 -0.81 7.95 -15.97
CA LYS A 268 -1.66 6.81 -15.61
C LYS A 268 -2.49 7.10 -14.35
N GLY A 269 -3.54 6.32 -14.14
CA GLY A 269 -4.47 6.49 -13.01
C GLY A 269 -4.20 5.61 -11.79
N PHE A 270 -3.09 4.88 -11.73
CA PHE A 270 -2.81 3.87 -10.68
C PHE A 270 -1.37 3.97 -10.16
N GLY A 271 -1.12 3.35 -8.99
CA GLY A 271 0.18 3.30 -8.30
C GLY A 271 0.45 4.49 -7.38
N GLY A 272 -0.26 5.60 -7.51
CA GLY A 272 -0.10 6.75 -6.63
C GLY A 272 -0.38 6.45 -5.16
N GLY A 273 -1.32 5.54 -4.88
CA GLY A 273 -1.64 5.09 -3.52
C GLY A 273 -0.47 4.44 -2.80
N ASP A 274 0.26 3.56 -3.49
CA ASP A 274 1.40 2.82 -2.93
C ASP A 274 2.56 3.77 -2.60
N GLY A 275 2.84 4.73 -3.49
CA GLY A 275 3.82 5.78 -3.24
C GLY A 275 3.42 6.72 -2.10
N TYR A 276 2.14 7.06 -2.03
CA TYR A 276 1.60 7.82 -0.92
C TYR A 276 1.82 7.09 0.41
N GLY A 277 1.39 5.81 0.48
CA GLY A 277 1.49 5.00 1.69
C GLY A 277 2.93 4.85 2.17
N SER A 278 3.84 4.44 1.28
CA SER A 278 5.26 4.26 1.63
C SER A 278 5.92 5.55 2.14
N SER A 279 5.69 6.67 1.47
CA SER A 279 6.29 7.96 1.85
C SER A 279 5.68 8.57 3.11
N PHE A 280 4.37 8.39 3.33
CA PHE A 280 3.71 8.78 4.56
C PHE A 280 4.26 8.00 5.77
N LEU A 281 4.38 6.68 5.64
CA LEU A 281 4.90 5.79 6.68
C LEU A 281 6.38 6.06 7.00
N TYR A 282 7.20 6.26 5.96
CA TYR A 282 8.59 6.69 6.13
C TYR A 282 8.69 7.96 6.96
N SER A 283 7.91 8.99 6.62
CA SER A 283 7.93 10.27 7.32
C SER A 283 7.50 10.15 8.79
N LEU A 284 6.48 9.32 9.07
CA LEU A 284 6.08 9.01 10.45
C LEU A 284 7.19 8.31 11.22
N LEU A 285 7.89 7.35 10.61
CA LEU A 285 9.02 6.65 11.24
C LEU A 285 10.16 7.62 11.57
N GLN A 286 10.41 8.61 10.70
CA GLN A 286 11.40 9.68 10.95
C GLN A 286 10.95 10.67 12.05
N GLY A 287 9.75 10.51 12.62
CA GLY A 287 9.23 11.38 13.67
C GLY A 287 8.80 12.76 13.17
N LYS A 288 8.55 12.91 11.86
CA LYS A 288 8.02 14.13 11.26
C LYS A 288 6.59 14.39 11.72
N ASP A 289 6.13 15.62 11.62
CA ASP A 289 4.74 15.94 11.94
C ASP A 289 3.79 15.48 10.81
N ILE A 290 2.48 15.52 11.08
CA ILE A 290 1.47 15.02 10.12
C ILE A 290 1.47 15.84 8.83
N ILE A 291 1.81 17.12 8.88
CA ILE A 291 1.87 18.00 7.71
C ILE A 291 2.98 17.51 6.76
N ASP A 292 4.17 17.27 7.30
CA ASP A 292 5.29 16.74 6.53
C ASP A 292 4.97 15.33 5.98
N CYS A 293 4.30 14.48 6.77
CA CYS A 293 3.89 13.15 6.32
C CYS A 293 2.91 13.23 5.13
N LEU A 294 1.94 14.14 5.19
CA LEU A 294 1.00 14.39 4.09
C LEU A 294 1.71 14.91 2.85
N GLU A 295 2.65 15.84 3.01
CA GLU A 295 3.43 16.38 1.89
C GLU A 295 4.26 15.31 1.21
N PHE A 296 4.98 14.49 1.98
CA PHE A 296 5.77 13.38 1.44
C PHE A 296 4.90 12.37 0.69
N GLY A 297 3.77 11.96 1.28
CA GLY A 297 2.82 11.04 0.65
C GLY A 297 2.26 11.61 -0.66
N SER A 298 1.77 12.84 -0.64
CA SER A 298 1.19 13.49 -1.82
C SER A 298 2.21 13.73 -2.93
N ALA A 299 3.42 14.15 -2.59
CA ALA A 299 4.50 14.36 -3.55
C ALA A 299 4.90 13.05 -4.25
N SER A 300 5.11 11.98 -3.47
CA SER A 300 5.42 10.65 -4.01
C SER A 300 4.32 10.12 -4.92
N ALA A 301 3.04 10.29 -4.53
CA ALA A 301 1.92 9.94 -5.40
C ALA A 301 1.96 10.68 -6.73
N SER A 302 2.26 11.98 -6.71
CA SER A 302 2.34 12.82 -7.92
C SER A 302 3.51 12.42 -8.84
N ILE A 303 4.65 12.05 -8.26
CA ILE A 303 5.78 11.49 -9.02
C ILE A 303 5.36 10.20 -9.73
N LEU A 304 4.71 9.28 -9.00
CA LEU A 304 4.33 7.97 -9.55
C LEU A 304 3.27 8.00 -10.64
N ILE A 305 2.26 8.86 -10.52
CA ILE A 305 1.23 8.97 -11.57
C ILE A 305 1.78 9.60 -12.86
N SER A 306 2.94 10.24 -12.79
CA SER A 306 3.67 10.81 -13.94
C SER A 306 4.65 9.82 -14.58
N ALA A 307 4.83 8.63 -14.00
CA ALA A 307 5.81 7.64 -14.42
C ALA A 307 5.14 6.40 -15.03
N HIS A 308 5.92 5.64 -15.82
CA HIS A 308 5.42 4.46 -16.54
C HIS A 308 5.22 3.24 -15.64
N SER A 309 6.10 3.02 -14.65
CA SER A 309 6.00 1.90 -13.69
C SER A 309 5.44 2.34 -12.34
N CYS A 310 5.12 1.37 -11.46
CA CYS A 310 4.89 1.63 -10.05
C CYS A 310 6.18 1.37 -9.25
N SER A 311 6.68 0.14 -9.23
CA SER A 311 7.88 -0.23 -8.46
C SER A 311 9.15 0.51 -8.89
N ASP A 312 9.52 0.50 -10.19
CA ASP A 312 10.76 1.13 -10.67
C ASP A 312 10.75 2.66 -10.54
N ALA A 313 9.58 3.26 -10.45
CA ALA A 313 9.42 4.70 -10.32
C ALA A 313 9.30 5.18 -8.87
N MET A 314 9.33 4.28 -7.88
CA MET A 314 9.33 4.68 -6.47
C MET A 314 10.47 5.64 -6.20
N PRO A 315 10.19 6.85 -5.68
CA PRO A 315 11.22 7.86 -5.49
C PRO A 315 12.09 7.58 -4.27
N THR A 316 13.32 8.10 -4.30
CA THR A 316 14.15 8.25 -3.10
C THR A 316 13.71 9.45 -2.26
N ALA A 317 14.10 9.50 -0.98
CA ALA A 317 13.77 10.62 -0.10
C ALA A 317 14.21 11.97 -0.69
N LYS A 318 15.41 12.02 -1.27
CA LYS A 318 15.91 13.23 -1.94
C LYS A 318 15.03 13.67 -3.12
N GLN A 319 14.57 12.74 -3.94
CA GLN A 319 13.69 13.08 -5.07
C GLN A 319 12.34 13.63 -4.59
N VAL A 320 11.80 13.11 -3.50
CA VAL A 320 10.57 13.63 -2.89
C VAL A 320 10.79 15.04 -2.32
N GLU A 321 11.90 15.24 -1.59
CA GLU A 321 12.25 16.55 -1.03
C GLU A 321 12.46 17.61 -2.12
N ASP A 322 13.22 17.28 -3.17
CA ASP A 322 13.46 18.18 -4.30
C ASP A 322 12.13 18.54 -4.99
N PHE A 323 11.25 17.54 -5.22
CA PHE A 323 9.93 17.75 -5.84
C PHE A 323 9.02 18.65 -4.99
N ILE A 324 8.99 18.44 -3.67
CA ILE A 324 8.22 19.29 -2.74
C ILE A 324 8.73 20.73 -2.82
N LYS A 325 10.04 20.94 -2.76
CA LYS A 325 10.66 22.26 -2.81
C LYS A 325 10.29 23.01 -4.09
N GLU A 326 10.53 22.38 -5.24
CA GLU A 326 10.21 22.95 -6.55
C GLU A 326 8.72 23.27 -6.72
N SER A 327 7.87 22.38 -6.21
CA SER A 327 6.41 22.56 -6.26
C SER A 327 5.95 23.72 -5.39
N LYS A 328 6.49 23.87 -4.17
CA LYS A 328 6.16 24.99 -3.28
C LYS A 328 6.65 26.32 -3.85
N GLU A 329 7.82 26.36 -4.44
CA GLU A 329 8.33 27.57 -5.11
C GLU A 329 7.41 28.02 -6.26
N LYS A 330 6.82 27.07 -6.98
CA LYS A 330 5.99 27.35 -8.15
C LYS A 330 4.52 27.58 -7.84
N TYR A 331 3.95 26.84 -6.87
CA TYR A 331 2.50 26.77 -6.63
C TYR A 331 2.07 27.20 -5.21
N GLY A 332 3.03 27.46 -4.31
CA GLY A 332 2.78 27.78 -2.91
C GLY A 332 2.52 26.54 -2.03
N GLU A 333 2.05 26.77 -0.81
CA GLU A 333 1.78 25.68 0.15
C GLU A 333 0.57 24.84 -0.24
N MET A 334 0.74 23.49 -0.14
CA MET A 334 -0.29 22.51 -0.52
C MET A 334 -1.13 22.06 0.68
N VAL A 335 -0.65 22.16 1.89
CA VAL A 335 -1.35 21.73 3.10
C VAL A 335 -2.21 22.85 3.66
N ALA A 336 -3.51 22.57 3.83
CA ALA A 336 -4.39 23.44 4.59
C ALA A 336 -4.30 23.06 6.09
N ARG A 337 -4.01 24.06 6.92
CA ARG A 337 -4.13 23.93 8.37
C ARG A 337 -5.59 24.19 8.72
N ALA A 338 -6.26 23.23 9.34
CA ALA A 338 -7.60 23.42 9.89
C ALA A 338 -7.54 24.16 11.22
#